data_40d237bdb71fb7f7c8b478d52210fc9f
#
_entry.id   40d237bdb71fb7f7c8b478d52210fc9f
#
_cell.length_a   1.000
_cell.length_b   1.000
_cell.length_c   1.000
_cell.angle_alpha   90.00
_cell.angle_beta   90.00
_cell.angle_gamma   90.00
#
_symmetry.space_group_name_H-M   'P 1'
#
loop_
_entity.id
_entity.type
_entity.pdbx_description
1 polymer ?
#
loop_
_entity_poly.entity_id
_entity_poly.type
_entity_poly.pdbx_seq_one_letter_code
_entity_poly.pdbx_strand_id
1 'polypeptide(L)'
;MSAWASLLRPGDWAVVGLAAVGVAASFPLVWQGGIAEKAVVRRDGTVVAELDLARKRTLEVAGAIGTSVIVVEPGRARVAADPGPRQYCVRQGWLKRPGEIAICAPNHVSLQIA
;
A
#
# COMPACT_ATOMS: atom_id res chain seq x y z
N MET A 1 5.18 -38.96 23.19
CA MET A 1 5.37 -37.59 23.65
C MET A 1 6.52 -37.43 24.62
N SER A 2 6.59 -38.28 25.66
CA SER A 2 7.67 -38.20 26.64
C SER A 2 9.07 -38.43 26.07
N ALA A 3 9.21 -39.25 25.03
CA ALA A 3 10.50 -39.48 24.38
C ALA A 3 11.08 -38.22 23.71
N TRP A 4 10.24 -37.37 23.21
CA TRP A 4 10.63 -36.10 22.62
C TRP A 4 11.14 -35.10 23.68
N ALA A 5 10.43 -35.00 24.79
CA ALA A 5 10.81 -34.11 25.88
C ALA A 5 12.14 -34.53 26.53
N SER A 6 12.44 -35.85 26.60
CA SER A 6 13.68 -36.33 27.15
C SER A 6 14.92 -36.13 26.26
N LEU A 7 14.72 -35.92 24.97
CA LEU A 7 15.77 -35.60 24.01
C LEU A 7 16.15 -34.13 23.98
N LEU A 8 15.29 -33.27 24.48
CA LEU A 8 15.51 -31.81 24.48
C LEU A 8 16.23 -31.39 25.77
N ARG A 9 17.32 -30.69 25.61
CA ARG A 9 18.06 -30.10 26.72
C ARG A 9 17.39 -28.77 27.11
N PRO A 10 17.59 -28.26 28.34
CA PRO A 10 17.05 -26.96 28.76
C PRO A 10 17.45 -25.82 27.84
N GLY A 11 18.63 -25.85 27.23
CA GLY A 11 19.06 -24.84 26.26
C GLY A 11 18.26 -24.87 24.97
N ASP A 12 17.79 -26.04 24.54
CA ASP A 12 16.96 -26.15 23.33
C ASP A 12 15.60 -25.49 23.52
N TRP A 13 15.02 -25.60 24.70
CA TRP A 13 13.80 -24.94 25.07
C TRP A 13 13.96 -23.41 25.07
N ALA A 14 15.10 -22.89 25.52
CA ALA A 14 15.40 -21.47 25.48
C ALA A 14 15.49 -20.96 24.02
N VAL A 15 16.14 -21.73 23.13
CA VAL A 15 16.23 -21.39 21.71
C VAL A 15 14.87 -21.39 21.04
N VAL A 16 14.05 -22.41 21.31
CA VAL A 16 12.68 -22.49 20.77
C VAL A 16 11.83 -21.31 21.26
N GLY A 17 11.94 -20.96 22.55
CA GLY A 17 11.25 -19.82 23.14
C GLY A 17 11.66 -18.49 22.49
N LEU A 18 12.96 -18.27 22.31
CA LEU A 18 13.48 -17.06 21.66
C LEU A 18 13.06 -16.99 20.19
N ALA A 19 13.08 -18.11 19.47
CA ALA A 19 12.63 -18.16 18.08
C ALA A 19 11.12 -17.84 17.98
N ALA A 20 10.30 -18.40 18.87
CA ALA A 20 8.87 -18.13 18.90
C ALA A 20 8.57 -16.66 19.19
N VAL A 21 9.28 -16.05 20.13
CA VAL A 21 9.16 -14.62 20.45
C VAL A 21 9.58 -13.76 19.25
N GLY A 22 10.69 -14.10 18.61
CA GLY A 22 11.16 -13.40 17.41
C GLY A 22 10.15 -13.44 16.27
N VAL A 23 9.56 -14.59 16.00
CA VAL A 23 8.52 -14.74 14.97
C VAL A 23 7.28 -13.95 15.34
N ALA A 24 6.81 -14.04 16.58
CA ALA A 24 5.64 -13.30 17.06
C ALA A 24 5.86 -11.78 17.00
N ALA A 25 7.07 -11.30 17.35
CA ALA A 25 7.41 -9.89 17.30
C ALA A 25 7.55 -9.36 15.87
N SER A 26 8.01 -10.21 14.91
CA SER A 26 8.13 -9.82 13.51
C SER A 26 6.80 -9.80 12.76
N PHE A 27 5.81 -10.54 13.25
CA PHE A 27 4.50 -10.68 12.59
C PHE A 27 3.79 -9.33 12.38
N PRO A 28 3.67 -8.42 13.36
CA PRO A 28 3.11 -7.10 13.15
C PRO A 28 3.89 -6.27 12.14
N LEU A 29 5.21 -6.38 12.10
CA LEU A 29 6.05 -5.64 11.16
C LEU A 29 5.81 -6.07 9.72
N VAL A 30 5.63 -7.36 9.48
CA VAL A 30 5.31 -7.91 8.15
C VAL A 30 3.89 -7.52 7.73
N TRP A 31 2.95 -7.49 8.67
CA TRP A 31 1.54 -7.20 8.42
C TRP A 31 1.17 -5.72 8.54
N GLN A 32 2.12 -4.83 8.75
CA GLN A 32 1.88 -3.38 8.75
C GLN A 32 1.31 -2.87 7.43
N GLY A 33 1.43 -3.63 6.36
CA GLY A 33 0.78 -3.33 5.10
C GLY A 33 -0.75 -3.23 5.16
N GLY A 34 -1.38 -3.50 6.31
CA GLY A 34 -2.81 -3.30 6.51
C GLY A 34 -3.25 -1.85 6.69
N ILE A 35 -2.32 -0.93 6.98
CA ILE A 35 -2.62 0.48 7.23
C ILE A 35 -2.03 1.31 6.09
N ALA A 36 -2.90 1.95 5.33
CA ALA A 36 -2.51 2.88 4.28
C ALA A 36 -2.14 4.22 4.89
N GLU A 37 -0.92 4.70 4.64
CA GLU A 37 -0.42 5.96 5.16
C GLU A 37 -0.28 7.04 4.10
N LYS A 38 0.08 6.66 2.87
CA LYS A 38 0.38 7.59 1.78
C LYS A 38 -0.22 7.14 0.47
N ALA A 39 -0.57 8.12 -0.36
CA ALA A 39 -0.88 7.93 -1.76
C ALA A 39 0.31 8.44 -2.59
N VAL A 40 0.88 7.59 -3.41
CA VAL A 40 2.00 7.93 -4.29
C VAL A 40 1.47 8.14 -5.69
N VAL A 41 1.71 9.32 -6.24
CA VAL A 41 1.31 9.67 -7.60
C VAL A 41 2.53 9.67 -8.50
N ARG A 42 2.48 8.89 -9.57
CA ARG A 42 3.54 8.80 -10.57
C ARG A 42 3.06 9.27 -11.93
N ARG A 43 3.95 9.89 -12.65
CA ARG A 43 3.77 10.26 -14.05
C ARG A 43 4.96 9.71 -14.84
N ASP A 44 4.68 8.89 -15.86
CA ASP A 44 5.71 8.19 -16.65
C ASP A 44 6.72 7.42 -15.78
N GLY A 45 6.23 6.78 -14.71
CA GLY A 45 7.08 6.03 -13.80
C GLY A 45 7.85 6.87 -12.78
N THR A 46 7.75 8.19 -12.84
CA THR A 46 8.43 9.11 -11.91
C THR A 46 7.45 9.59 -10.85
N VAL A 47 7.84 9.52 -9.59
CA VAL A 47 7.04 10.04 -8.48
C VAL A 47 6.97 11.56 -8.58
N VAL A 48 5.76 12.10 -8.74
CA VAL A 48 5.51 13.54 -8.82
C VAL A 48 4.89 14.10 -7.56
N ALA A 49 4.24 13.26 -6.76
CA ALA A 49 3.65 13.67 -5.49
C ALA A 49 3.49 12.48 -4.55
N GLU A 50 3.62 12.76 -3.27
CA GLU A 50 3.24 11.85 -2.19
C GLU A 50 2.25 12.59 -1.29
N LEU A 51 1.06 12.01 -1.11
CA LEU A 51 -0.02 12.62 -0.35
C LEU A 51 -0.28 11.84 0.92
N ASP A 52 -0.43 12.56 2.03
CA ASP A 52 -0.81 11.95 3.30
C ASP A 52 -2.30 11.58 3.27
N LEU A 53 -2.61 10.32 3.53
CA LEU A 53 -3.98 9.81 3.59
C LEU A 53 -4.74 10.24 4.86
N ALA A 54 -4.11 10.91 5.78
CA ALA A 54 -4.76 11.45 6.97
C ALA A 54 -5.55 12.73 6.69
N ARG A 55 -5.29 13.39 5.55
CA ARG A 55 -5.88 14.69 5.21
C ARG A 55 -6.63 14.63 3.89
N LYS A 56 -7.77 15.29 3.84
CA LYS A 56 -8.50 15.49 2.60
C LYS A 56 -7.74 16.45 1.68
N ARG A 57 -7.47 16.02 0.46
CA ARG A 57 -6.79 16.84 -0.56
C ARG A 57 -7.29 16.50 -1.95
N THR A 58 -7.19 17.47 -2.83
CA THR A 58 -7.43 17.29 -4.27
C THR A 58 -6.18 17.73 -5.01
N LEU A 59 -5.67 16.86 -5.88
CA LEU A 59 -4.47 17.12 -6.68
C LEU A 59 -4.80 16.98 -8.16
N GLU A 60 -4.39 17.95 -8.94
CA GLU A 60 -4.45 17.89 -10.40
C GLU A 60 -3.07 17.54 -10.93
N VAL A 61 -2.99 16.49 -11.75
CA VAL A 61 -1.75 16.01 -12.35
C VAL A 61 -1.84 16.11 -13.86
N ALA A 62 -0.99 16.92 -14.45
CA ALA A 62 -0.90 17.02 -15.90
C ALA A 62 -0.17 15.77 -16.45
N GLY A 63 -0.85 15.03 -17.33
CA GLY A 63 -0.30 13.84 -17.98
C GLY A 63 -0.11 14.05 -19.49
N ALA A 64 0.07 12.94 -20.21
CA ALA A 64 0.38 12.96 -21.64
C ALA A 64 -0.75 13.55 -22.51
N ILE A 65 -2.01 13.34 -22.14
CA ILE A 65 -3.17 13.77 -22.93
C ILE A 65 -4.07 14.78 -22.22
N GLY A 66 -3.75 15.14 -20.99
CA GLY A 66 -4.54 16.11 -20.22
C GLY A 66 -4.31 15.95 -18.73
N THR A 67 -5.22 16.50 -17.94
CA THR A 67 -5.11 16.54 -16.49
C THR A 67 -5.95 15.44 -15.84
N SER A 68 -5.32 14.64 -14.96
CA SER A 68 -6.02 13.71 -14.09
C SER A 68 -6.23 14.36 -12.72
N VAL A 69 -7.41 14.19 -12.14
CA VAL A 69 -7.76 14.73 -10.83
C VAL A 69 -7.76 13.58 -9.80
N ILE A 70 -6.98 13.75 -8.76
CA ILE A 70 -6.85 12.78 -7.68
C ILE A 70 -7.45 13.38 -6.42
N VAL A 71 -8.36 12.64 -5.79
CA VAL A 71 -9.00 13.02 -4.53
C VAL A 71 -8.52 12.09 -3.43
N VAL A 72 -8.04 12.68 -2.35
CA VAL A 72 -7.63 11.97 -1.13
C VAL A 72 -8.59 12.33 -0.01
N GLU A 73 -9.12 11.31 0.65
CA GLU A 73 -9.88 11.43 1.89
C GLU A 73 -9.19 10.63 2.99
N PRO A 74 -9.51 10.87 4.28
CA PRO A 74 -8.89 10.09 5.34
C PRO A 74 -8.99 8.58 5.12
N GLY A 75 -7.85 7.91 4.97
CA GLY A 75 -7.73 6.48 4.78
C GLY A 75 -7.98 5.95 3.36
N ARG A 76 -8.24 6.81 2.38
CA ARG A 76 -8.52 6.37 1.00
C ARG A 76 -8.18 7.44 -0.03
N ALA A 77 -7.97 7.01 -1.26
CA ALA A 77 -7.75 7.89 -2.40
C ALA A 77 -8.37 7.31 -3.68
N ARG A 78 -8.69 8.16 -4.63
CA ARG A 78 -9.16 7.73 -5.95
C ARG A 78 -8.75 8.71 -7.02
N VAL A 79 -8.80 8.26 -8.26
CA VAL A 79 -8.76 9.14 -9.43
C VAL A 79 -10.20 9.57 -9.71
N ALA A 80 -10.50 10.86 -9.52
CA ALA A 80 -11.84 11.39 -9.69
C ALA A 80 -12.18 11.72 -11.14
N ALA A 81 -11.17 12.11 -11.94
CA ALA A 81 -11.32 12.40 -13.34
C ALA A 81 -10.04 12.09 -14.10
N ASP A 82 -10.19 11.69 -15.36
CA ASP A 82 -9.11 11.38 -16.27
C ASP A 82 -9.52 11.76 -17.69
N PRO A 83 -8.62 12.34 -18.52
CA PRO A 83 -8.95 12.70 -19.89
C PRO A 83 -9.09 11.51 -20.84
N GLY A 84 -8.68 10.31 -20.41
CA GLY A 84 -8.75 9.11 -21.25
C GLY A 84 -10.18 8.69 -21.57
N PRO A 85 -10.43 8.08 -22.77
CA PRO A 85 -11.76 7.72 -23.20
C PRO A 85 -12.38 6.56 -22.42
N ARG A 86 -11.57 5.71 -21.82
CA ARG A 86 -12.07 4.49 -21.15
C ARG A 86 -12.28 4.65 -19.65
N GLN A 87 -11.64 5.61 -19.02
CA GLN A 87 -11.83 5.96 -17.60
C GLN A 87 -11.59 4.78 -16.62
N TYR A 88 -10.66 3.86 -16.94
CA TYR A 88 -10.42 2.69 -16.09
C TYR A 88 -9.96 3.05 -14.68
N CYS A 89 -9.07 4.03 -14.55
CA CYS A 89 -8.60 4.45 -13.24
C CYS A 89 -9.72 5.12 -12.41
N VAL A 90 -10.64 5.82 -13.06
CA VAL A 90 -11.80 6.42 -12.38
C VAL A 90 -12.78 5.34 -11.94
N ARG A 91 -13.05 4.36 -12.80
CA ARG A 91 -13.97 3.26 -12.52
C ARG A 91 -13.49 2.33 -11.42
N GLN A 92 -12.19 2.26 -11.19
CA GLN A 92 -11.62 1.45 -10.13
C GLN A 92 -12.08 1.91 -8.75
N GLY A 93 -12.47 3.17 -8.61
CA GLY A 93 -13.02 3.70 -7.37
C GLY A 93 -11.98 3.94 -6.29
N TRP A 94 -12.40 3.84 -5.04
CA TRP A 94 -11.54 4.12 -3.90
C TRP A 94 -10.49 3.05 -3.68
N LEU A 95 -9.24 3.49 -3.50
CA LEU A 95 -8.12 2.66 -3.09
C LEU A 95 -7.90 2.85 -1.59
N LYS A 96 -7.90 1.78 -0.83
CA LYS A 96 -7.83 1.81 0.63
C LYS A 96 -6.65 1.02 1.20
N ARG A 97 -6.19 -0.01 0.49
CA ARG A 97 -5.19 -0.96 0.98
C ARG A 97 -3.83 -0.66 0.38
N PRO A 98 -2.75 -0.79 1.17
CA PRO A 98 -1.40 -0.69 0.63
C PRO A 98 -1.18 -1.67 -0.53
N GLY A 99 -0.53 -1.20 -1.57
CA GLY A 99 -0.30 -1.97 -2.79
C GLY A 99 -1.38 -1.85 -3.85
N GLU A 100 -2.57 -1.34 -3.54
CA GLU A 100 -3.58 -1.06 -4.56
C GLU A 100 -3.10 0.06 -5.46
N ILE A 101 -3.33 -0.09 -6.76
CA ILE A 101 -2.88 0.86 -7.78
C ILE A 101 -3.97 1.11 -8.81
N ALA A 102 -4.14 2.37 -9.20
CA ALA A 102 -4.95 2.78 -10.32
C ALA A 102 -4.05 3.39 -11.39
N ILE A 103 -4.15 2.89 -12.62
CA ILE A 103 -3.33 3.35 -13.74
C ILE A 103 -4.21 4.00 -14.78
N CYS A 104 -3.95 5.28 -15.06
CA CYS A 104 -4.57 6.02 -16.15
C CYS A 104 -3.68 5.86 -17.40
N ALA A 105 -3.82 4.74 -18.10
CA ALA A 105 -2.89 4.32 -19.13
C ALA A 105 -2.70 5.32 -20.28
N PRO A 106 -3.74 5.91 -20.87
CA PRO A 106 -3.51 6.89 -21.93
C PRO A 106 -2.80 8.15 -21.44
N ASN A 107 -2.98 8.51 -20.19
CA ASN A 107 -2.42 9.73 -19.59
C ASN A 107 -1.09 9.52 -18.88
N HIS A 108 -0.62 8.27 -18.76
CA HIS A 108 0.62 7.89 -18.07
C HIS A 108 0.69 8.32 -16.59
N VAL A 109 -0.45 8.50 -15.96
CA VAL A 109 -0.55 8.84 -14.53
C VAL A 109 -0.99 7.60 -13.75
N SER A 110 -0.37 7.36 -12.61
CA SER A 110 -0.76 6.27 -11.72
C SER A 110 -0.87 6.76 -10.28
N LEU A 111 -1.81 6.15 -9.54
CA LEU A 111 -2.01 6.38 -8.12
C LEU A 111 -1.83 5.05 -7.41
N GLN A 112 -0.93 5.00 -6.46
CA GLN A 112 -0.67 3.82 -5.66
C GLN A 112 -0.76 4.15 -4.18
N ILE A 113 -1.37 3.24 -3.43
CA ILE A 113 -1.41 3.32 -1.97
C ILE A 113 -0.16 2.63 -1.41
N ALA A 114 0.57 3.35 -0.61
CA ALA A 114 1.80 2.87 0.01
C ALA A 114 1.62 2.51 1.48
#